data_aacc1938a3434b2116b8d78f81302261
#
_entry.id   aacc1938a3434b2116b8d78f81302261
#
_cell.length_a   1.000
_cell.length_b   1.000
_cell.length_c   1.000
_cell.angle_alpha   90.00
_cell.angle_beta   90.00
_cell.angle_gamma   90.00
#
_symmetry.space_group_name_H-M   'P 1'
#
loop_
_entity.id
_entity.type
_entity.pdbx_description
1 polymer ?
#
loop_
_entity_poly.entity_id
_entity_poly.type
_entity_poly.pdbx_seq_one_letter_code
_entity_poly.pdbx_strand_id
1 'polypeptide(L)'
;MTNKHEGTVPGRASTERLLSILSCFQRGDEALALAEVTRRTGLVKSTVLRMAVSLEETGFLLRDTQGNYRLGPEIPRLNLIYHEAMRVEHFVIPVLKELVEQTGETASIYVRHGSYRLCEYRVNSPHQLGVHKQPGEVRPMDDASSAIILRGYGDNGYHDQPINLPLYTAGASDPFASSVAMPVYRDAGQLLGALVLAGPCNRLTEEAAEQYSDAMRSAALRLSRQLGGEAAFLRALQPPTSQRDARSINPT
;
A
#
# COMPACT_ATOMS: atom_id res chain seq x y z
N MET A 1 -37.83 2.91 -19.93
CA MET A 1 -36.75 2.82 -20.94
C MET A 1 -35.94 4.10 -20.85
N THR A 2 -34.87 4.11 -20.09
CA THR A 2 -33.95 5.25 -19.98
C THR A 2 -32.54 4.69 -20.13
N ASN A 3 -32.01 4.88 -21.32
CA ASN A 3 -30.67 4.46 -21.76
C ASN A 3 -29.63 5.42 -21.16
N LYS A 4 -28.88 5.00 -20.16
CA LYS A 4 -27.69 5.73 -19.67
C LYS A 4 -26.56 5.51 -20.67
N HIS A 5 -26.33 6.47 -21.55
CA HIS A 5 -25.07 6.60 -22.28
C HIS A 5 -23.96 6.98 -21.28
N GLU A 6 -23.18 6.00 -20.84
CA GLU A 6 -21.85 6.27 -20.29
C GLU A 6 -20.96 6.80 -21.41
N GLY A 7 -20.77 8.10 -21.43
CA GLY A 7 -19.87 8.78 -22.36
C GLY A 7 -18.43 8.36 -22.08
N THR A 8 -17.91 7.44 -22.88
CA THR A 8 -16.49 7.07 -22.89
C THR A 8 -15.68 8.28 -23.35
N VAL A 9 -14.88 8.86 -22.46
CA VAL A 9 -13.98 9.98 -22.80
C VAL A 9 -13.04 9.49 -23.92
N PRO A 10 -12.98 10.17 -25.09
CA PRO A 10 -12.11 9.76 -26.19
C PRO A 10 -10.65 9.73 -25.71
N GLY A 11 -9.95 8.62 -25.95
CA GLY A 11 -8.53 8.44 -25.56
C GLY A 11 -8.31 7.67 -24.25
N ARG A 12 -9.29 7.56 -23.34
CA ARG A 12 -9.13 6.85 -22.05
C ARG A 12 -8.66 5.40 -22.24
N ALA A 13 -9.32 4.65 -23.10
CA ALA A 13 -8.96 3.27 -23.40
C ALA A 13 -7.54 3.13 -24.01
N SER A 14 -7.07 4.12 -24.78
CA SER A 14 -5.71 4.12 -25.34
C SER A 14 -4.66 4.36 -24.25
N THR A 15 -4.90 5.32 -23.35
CA THR A 15 -4.01 5.64 -22.23
C THR A 15 -3.92 4.47 -21.23
N GLU A 16 -5.06 3.85 -20.89
CA GLU A 16 -5.09 2.69 -20.02
C GLU A 16 -4.29 1.51 -20.58
N ARG A 17 -4.39 1.26 -21.90
CA ARG A 17 -3.61 0.23 -22.58
C ARG A 17 -2.11 0.54 -22.56
N LEU A 18 -1.71 1.80 -22.78
CA LEU A 18 -0.31 2.21 -22.72
C LEU A 18 0.26 1.99 -21.32
N LEU A 19 -0.45 2.44 -20.28
CA LEU A 19 -0.03 2.24 -18.89
C LEU A 19 0.01 0.76 -18.48
N SER A 20 -0.88 -0.10 -19.04
CA SER A 20 -0.87 -1.53 -18.75
C SER A 20 0.43 -2.21 -19.20
N ILE A 21 1.12 -1.67 -20.20
CA ILE A 21 2.44 -2.18 -20.64
C ILE A 21 3.50 -1.93 -19.55
N LEU A 22 3.51 -0.77 -18.91
CA LEU A 22 4.41 -0.51 -17.78
C LEU A 22 4.04 -1.36 -16.57
N SER A 23 2.75 -1.45 -16.27
CA SER A 23 2.24 -2.19 -15.11
C SER A 23 2.36 -3.72 -15.24
N CYS A 24 2.68 -4.25 -16.42
CA CYS A 24 2.86 -5.69 -16.61
C CYS A 24 4.22 -6.20 -16.11
N PHE A 25 5.18 -5.32 -15.86
CA PHE A 25 6.47 -5.69 -15.28
C PHE A 25 6.29 -6.11 -13.82
N GLN A 26 6.94 -7.19 -13.46
CA GLN A 26 6.91 -7.76 -12.12
C GLN A 26 8.33 -7.82 -11.56
N ARG A 27 8.40 -8.00 -10.26
CA ARG A 27 9.69 -8.16 -9.59
C ARG A 27 10.44 -9.37 -10.14
N GLY A 28 11.75 -9.16 -10.41
CA GLY A 28 12.61 -10.16 -11.01
C GLY A 28 12.62 -10.15 -12.54
N ASP A 29 11.74 -9.37 -13.16
CA ASP A 29 11.80 -9.18 -14.62
C ASP A 29 12.95 -8.22 -14.97
N GLU A 30 14.04 -8.75 -15.49
CA GLU A 30 15.10 -7.93 -16.05
C GLU A 30 14.72 -7.39 -17.44
N ALA A 31 14.07 -8.21 -18.25
CA ALA A 31 13.55 -7.87 -19.57
C ALA A 31 12.36 -8.77 -19.93
N LEU A 32 11.43 -8.26 -20.72
CA LEU A 32 10.26 -8.99 -21.20
C LEU A 32 10.25 -9.07 -22.73
N ALA A 33 10.12 -10.29 -23.27
CA ALA A 33 9.87 -10.46 -24.69
C ALA A 33 8.49 -9.93 -25.08
N LEU A 34 8.34 -9.48 -26.34
CA LEU A 34 7.06 -8.98 -26.85
C LEU A 34 5.89 -9.96 -26.63
N ALA A 35 6.14 -11.26 -26.77
CA ALA A 35 5.13 -12.29 -26.54
C ALA A 35 4.64 -12.32 -25.09
N GLU A 36 5.54 -12.12 -24.14
CA GLU A 36 5.21 -12.09 -22.71
C GLU A 36 4.44 -10.82 -22.33
N VAL A 37 4.85 -9.64 -22.85
CA VAL A 37 4.08 -8.40 -22.69
C VAL A 37 2.66 -8.57 -23.24
N THR A 38 2.52 -9.14 -24.44
CA THR A 38 1.23 -9.43 -25.06
C THR A 38 0.38 -10.35 -24.18
N ARG A 39 0.97 -11.42 -23.65
CA ARG A 39 0.30 -12.38 -22.78
C ARG A 39 -0.18 -11.73 -21.47
N ARG A 40 0.68 -10.94 -20.80
CA ARG A 40 0.36 -10.31 -19.51
C ARG A 40 -0.67 -9.19 -19.63
N THR A 41 -0.61 -8.41 -20.71
CA THR A 41 -1.54 -7.27 -20.91
C THR A 41 -2.86 -7.68 -21.60
N GLY A 42 -2.90 -8.83 -22.27
CA GLY A 42 -4.03 -9.22 -23.13
C GLY A 42 -4.15 -8.38 -24.41
N LEU A 43 -3.20 -7.48 -24.69
CA LEU A 43 -3.21 -6.64 -25.87
C LEU A 43 -2.73 -7.42 -27.11
N VAL A 44 -3.25 -7.06 -28.29
CA VAL A 44 -2.74 -7.63 -29.54
C VAL A 44 -1.34 -7.06 -29.85
N LYS A 45 -0.50 -7.87 -30.50
CA LYS A 45 0.92 -7.60 -30.80
C LYS A 45 1.15 -6.23 -31.47
N SER A 46 0.33 -5.86 -32.44
CA SER A 46 0.43 -4.57 -33.15
C SER A 46 0.17 -3.38 -32.24
N THR A 47 -0.73 -3.51 -31.26
CA THR A 47 -1.02 -2.47 -30.28
C THR A 47 0.16 -2.30 -29.31
N VAL A 48 0.73 -3.40 -28.81
CA VAL A 48 1.92 -3.36 -27.93
C VAL A 48 3.08 -2.69 -28.66
N LEU A 49 3.39 -3.11 -29.91
CA LEU A 49 4.48 -2.52 -30.69
C LEU A 49 4.32 -1.02 -30.88
N ARG A 50 3.13 -0.56 -31.25
CA ARG A 50 2.87 0.89 -31.45
C ARG A 50 3.01 1.70 -30.16
N MET A 51 2.50 1.18 -29.04
CA MET A 51 2.57 1.86 -27.75
C MET A 51 3.97 1.82 -27.16
N ALA A 52 4.70 0.72 -27.35
CA ALA A 52 6.08 0.60 -26.91
C ALA A 52 6.99 1.66 -27.55
N VAL A 53 6.80 2.01 -28.83
CA VAL A 53 7.54 3.08 -29.48
C VAL A 53 7.40 4.40 -28.70
N SER A 54 6.18 4.80 -28.33
CA SER A 54 5.98 6.03 -27.55
C SER A 54 6.61 5.97 -26.16
N LEU A 55 6.60 4.79 -25.51
CA LEU A 55 7.25 4.58 -24.21
C LEU A 55 8.79 4.56 -24.34
N GLU A 56 9.33 4.07 -25.44
CA GLU A 56 10.77 4.12 -25.76
C GLU A 56 11.20 5.57 -26.02
N GLU A 57 10.48 6.32 -26.85
CA GLU A 57 10.73 7.74 -27.15
C GLU A 57 10.69 8.62 -25.90
N THR A 58 9.82 8.31 -24.94
CA THR A 58 9.68 9.05 -23.68
C THR A 58 10.55 8.50 -22.54
N GLY A 59 11.37 7.48 -22.80
CA GLY A 59 12.33 6.93 -21.84
C GLY A 59 11.72 6.04 -20.74
N PHE A 60 10.45 5.68 -20.83
CA PHE A 60 9.81 4.74 -19.92
C PHE A 60 10.17 3.28 -20.19
N LEU A 61 10.46 2.96 -21.45
CA LEU A 61 10.98 1.65 -21.86
C LEU A 61 12.32 1.82 -22.55
N LEU A 62 13.10 0.76 -22.54
CA LEU A 62 14.27 0.53 -23.38
C LEU A 62 14.11 -0.79 -24.10
N ARG A 63 14.72 -0.91 -25.27
CA ARG A 63 14.80 -2.16 -26.01
C ARG A 63 16.23 -2.66 -25.98
N ASP A 64 16.43 -3.92 -25.54
CA ASP A 64 17.74 -4.54 -25.56
C ASP A 64 18.13 -5.02 -26.97
N THR A 65 19.36 -5.52 -27.12
CA THR A 65 19.90 -6.02 -28.39
C THR A 65 19.16 -7.27 -28.91
N GLN A 66 18.41 -7.96 -28.08
CA GLN A 66 17.61 -9.11 -28.42
C GLN A 66 16.16 -8.72 -28.78
N GLY A 67 15.80 -7.42 -28.64
CA GLY A 67 14.48 -6.90 -28.91
C GLY A 67 13.50 -7.03 -27.76
N ASN A 68 13.96 -7.40 -26.54
CA ASN A 68 13.13 -7.43 -25.34
C ASN A 68 12.99 -6.03 -24.74
N TYR A 69 11.92 -5.81 -24.00
CA TYR A 69 11.60 -4.57 -23.31
C TYR A 69 12.12 -4.59 -21.87
N ARG A 70 12.75 -3.49 -21.46
CA ARG A 70 13.18 -3.21 -20.09
C ARG A 70 12.58 -1.89 -19.62
N LEU A 71 12.42 -1.71 -18.32
CA LEU A 71 12.05 -0.41 -17.76
C LEU A 71 13.17 0.61 -18.06
N GLY A 72 12.77 1.79 -18.50
CA GLY A 72 13.69 2.86 -18.93
C GLY A 72 14.05 3.84 -17.79
N PRO A 73 14.96 4.79 -18.07
CA PRO A 73 15.53 5.73 -17.08
C PRO A 73 14.50 6.72 -16.51
N GLU A 74 13.37 6.90 -17.15
CA GLU A 74 12.30 7.76 -16.65
C GLU A 74 11.67 7.23 -15.36
N ILE A 75 11.66 5.89 -15.18
CA ILE A 75 11.14 5.26 -13.96
C ILE A 75 11.94 5.68 -12.72
N PRO A 76 13.27 5.44 -12.62
CA PRO A 76 14.05 5.88 -11.47
C PRO A 76 14.08 7.40 -11.33
N ARG A 77 14.05 8.19 -12.42
CA ARG A 77 13.97 9.66 -12.34
C ARG A 77 12.70 10.12 -11.61
N LEU A 78 11.55 9.60 -11.99
CA LEU A 78 10.27 9.94 -11.33
C LEU A 78 10.24 9.45 -9.89
N ASN A 79 10.81 8.28 -9.61
CA ASN A 79 10.93 7.76 -8.26
C ASN A 79 11.75 8.69 -7.35
N LEU A 80 12.87 9.24 -7.83
CA LEU A 80 13.68 10.22 -7.08
C LEU A 80 12.87 11.47 -6.75
N ILE A 81 12.16 12.05 -7.75
CA ILE A 81 11.32 13.23 -7.52
C ILE A 81 10.21 12.93 -6.51
N TYR A 82 9.57 11.75 -6.59
CA TYR A 82 8.56 11.32 -5.65
C TYR A 82 9.10 11.29 -4.21
N HIS A 83 10.25 10.64 -4.01
CA HIS A 83 10.86 10.53 -2.69
C HIS A 83 11.38 11.88 -2.14
N GLU A 84 11.96 12.73 -3.00
CA GLU A 84 12.38 14.08 -2.62
C GLU A 84 11.20 14.96 -2.18
N ALA A 85 10.08 14.91 -2.90
CA ALA A 85 8.90 15.68 -2.58
C ALA A 85 8.24 15.25 -1.26
N MET A 86 8.28 13.97 -0.95
CA MET A 86 7.56 13.42 0.21
C MET A 86 8.34 13.47 1.52
N ARG A 87 9.68 13.42 1.51
CA ARG A 87 10.55 13.34 2.73
C ARG A 87 10.09 12.33 3.79
N VAL A 88 9.04 11.56 3.50
CA VAL A 88 8.38 10.61 4.41
C VAL A 88 9.36 9.52 4.87
N GLU A 89 10.24 9.07 3.98
CA GLU A 89 11.24 8.05 4.27
C GLU A 89 12.14 8.42 5.46
N HIS A 90 12.54 9.70 5.58
CA HIS A 90 13.39 10.17 6.67
C HIS A 90 12.73 10.03 8.06
N PHE A 91 11.41 10.03 8.13
CA PHE A 91 10.66 9.81 9.36
C PHE A 91 10.31 8.34 9.55
N VAL A 92 9.94 7.64 8.48
CA VAL A 92 9.43 6.27 8.54
C VAL A 92 10.54 5.27 8.85
N ILE A 93 11.67 5.31 8.14
CA ILE A 93 12.72 4.30 8.29
C ILE A 93 13.30 4.21 9.71
N PRO A 94 13.60 5.33 10.41
CA PRO A 94 14.07 5.25 11.81
C PRO A 94 13.03 4.59 12.73
N VAL A 95 11.74 4.89 12.56
CA VAL A 95 10.68 4.31 13.37
C VAL A 95 10.52 2.81 13.10
N LEU A 96 10.60 2.38 11.84
CA LEU A 96 10.56 0.95 11.50
C LEU A 96 11.76 0.19 12.07
N LYS A 97 12.98 0.77 12.02
CA LYS A 97 14.18 0.17 12.60
C LYS A 97 14.04 -0.05 14.10
N GLU A 98 13.56 0.97 14.82
CA GLU A 98 13.34 0.88 16.25
C GLU A 98 12.30 -0.19 16.61
N LEU A 99 11.18 -0.29 15.85
CA LEU A 99 10.21 -1.35 16.05
C LEU A 99 10.81 -2.74 15.83
N VAL A 100 11.66 -2.90 14.79
CA VAL A 100 12.37 -4.18 14.54
C VAL A 100 13.33 -4.51 15.67
N GLU A 101 14.07 -3.52 16.18
CA GLU A 101 14.97 -3.68 17.33
C GLU A 101 14.22 -4.10 18.60
N GLN A 102 13.05 -3.52 18.86
CA GLN A 102 12.23 -3.83 20.05
C GLN A 102 11.52 -5.18 19.98
N THR A 103 11.10 -5.59 18.77
CA THR A 103 10.22 -6.75 18.62
C THR A 103 10.88 -7.96 17.98
N GLY A 104 11.98 -7.76 17.25
CA GLY A 104 12.60 -8.77 16.40
C GLY A 104 11.80 -9.09 15.13
N GLU A 105 10.62 -8.48 14.94
CA GLU A 105 9.75 -8.78 13.81
C GLU A 105 9.90 -7.75 12.68
N THR A 106 9.46 -8.12 11.48
CA THR A 106 9.52 -7.23 10.32
C THR A 106 8.53 -6.08 10.45
N ALA A 107 8.99 -4.83 10.29
CA ALA A 107 8.15 -3.64 10.27
C ALA A 107 8.01 -3.05 8.86
N SER A 108 6.81 -2.60 8.49
CA SER A 108 6.53 -2.05 7.14
C SER A 108 5.41 -1.00 7.17
N ILE A 109 5.41 -0.13 6.15
CA ILE A 109 4.25 0.71 5.81
C ILE A 109 3.66 0.19 4.51
N TYR A 110 2.36 -0.09 4.55
CA TYR A 110 1.56 -0.38 3.38
C TYR A 110 0.65 0.80 3.07
N VAL A 111 0.60 1.18 1.79
CA VAL A 111 -0.31 2.22 1.28
C VAL A 111 -1.34 1.61 0.35
N ARG A 112 -2.51 2.25 0.26
CA ARG A 112 -3.57 1.82 -0.65
C ARG A 112 -3.29 2.30 -2.08
N HIS A 113 -3.41 1.40 -3.04
CA HIS A 113 -3.33 1.70 -4.46
C HIS A 113 -4.52 1.05 -5.20
N GLY A 114 -5.63 1.76 -5.26
CA GLY A 114 -6.89 1.24 -5.82
C GLY A 114 -7.40 0.00 -5.07
N SER A 115 -7.49 -1.13 -5.78
CA SER A 115 -7.89 -2.44 -5.23
C SER A 115 -6.74 -3.25 -4.63
N TYR A 116 -5.55 -2.67 -4.55
CA TYR A 116 -4.34 -3.31 -4.02
C TYR A 116 -3.74 -2.49 -2.89
N ARG A 117 -2.81 -3.10 -2.14
CA ARG A 117 -1.92 -2.44 -1.20
C ARG A 117 -0.47 -2.63 -1.65
N LEU A 118 0.31 -1.58 -1.53
CA LEU A 118 1.73 -1.53 -1.89
C LEU A 118 2.57 -1.47 -0.60
N CYS A 119 3.57 -2.33 -0.47
CA CYS A 119 4.59 -2.20 0.55
C CYS A 119 5.55 -1.07 0.16
N GLU A 120 5.40 0.11 0.76
CA GLU A 120 6.18 1.28 0.40
C GLU A 120 7.51 1.34 1.15
N TYR A 121 7.47 1.11 2.46
CA TYR A 121 8.66 1.10 3.33
C TYR A 121 8.71 -0.19 4.13
N ARG A 122 9.93 -0.68 4.37
CA ARG A 122 10.14 -1.92 5.09
C ARG A 122 11.53 -2.02 5.72
N VAL A 123 11.57 -2.56 6.93
CA VAL A 123 12.78 -3.04 7.61
C VAL A 123 12.52 -4.49 8.00
N ASN A 124 13.39 -5.38 7.52
CA ASN A 124 13.23 -6.81 7.75
C ASN A 124 13.66 -7.20 9.17
N SER A 125 13.03 -8.25 9.70
CA SER A 125 13.46 -8.96 10.88
C SER A 125 14.92 -9.43 10.75
N PRO A 126 15.72 -9.40 11.82
CA PRO A 126 17.06 -9.99 11.84
C PRO A 126 17.04 -11.52 11.86
N HIS A 127 15.88 -12.13 12.11
CA HIS A 127 15.76 -13.58 12.16
C HIS A 127 15.82 -14.21 10.77
N GLN A 128 16.48 -15.38 10.65
CA GLN A 128 16.56 -16.13 9.39
C GLN A 128 15.16 -16.59 8.91
N LEU A 129 14.29 -16.99 9.83
CA LEU A 129 12.87 -17.26 9.55
C LEU A 129 12.07 -15.99 9.78
N GLY A 130 11.64 -15.36 8.70
CA GLY A 130 10.85 -14.14 8.71
C GLY A 130 9.93 -14.06 7.50
N VAL A 131 9.01 -13.11 7.53
CA VAL A 131 8.18 -12.78 6.37
C VAL A 131 9.04 -11.94 5.42
N HIS A 132 9.76 -12.62 4.51
CA HIS A 132 10.65 -11.96 3.55
C HIS A 132 9.87 -11.42 2.35
N LYS A 133 9.50 -10.16 2.45
CA LYS A 133 8.91 -9.38 1.36
C LYS A 133 9.80 -8.15 1.13
N GLN A 134 9.52 -7.40 0.07
CA GLN A 134 10.37 -6.25 -0.25
C GLN A 134 9.52 -5.00 -0.49
N PRO A 135 10.06 -3.78 -0.34
CA PRO A 135 9.45 -2.58 -0.88
C PRO A 135 9.10 -2.75 -2.36
N GLY A 136 7.96 -2.20 -2.78
CA GLY A 136 7.42 -2.36 -4.13
C GLY A 136 6.55 -3.59 -4.34
N GLU A 137 6.40 -4.49 -3.37
CA GLU A 137 5.49 -5.63 -3.49
C GLU A 137 4.04 -5.18 -3.39
N VAL A 138 3.26 -5.55 -4.40
CA VAL A 138 1.81 -5.29 -4.49
C VAL A 138 1.05 -6.52 -4.02
N ARG A 139 0.02 -6.32 -3.19
CA ARG A 139 -0.85 -7.40 -2.68
C ARG A 139 -2.32 -7.02 -2.80
N PRO A 140 -3.22 -8.00 -2.96
CA PRO A 140 -4.66 -7.72 -2.96
C PRO A 140 -5.11 -7.15 -1.61
N MET A 141 -6.26 -6.49 -1.61
CA MET A 141 -6.96 -6.05 -0.40
C MET A 141 -7.75 -7.22 0.19
N ASP A 142 -7.01 -8.20 0.75
CA ASP A 142 -7.52 -9.38 1.47
C ASP A 142 -7.94 -9.05 2.91
N ASP A 143 -8.02 -10.07 3.78
CA ASP A 143 -8.43 -9.91 5.17
C ASP A 143 -7.25 -9.78 6.17
N ALA A 144 -6.04 -9.50 5.66
CA ALA A 144 -4.91 -9.18 6.52
C ALA A 144 -5.10 -7.83 7.22
N SER A 145 -4.51 -7.68 8.39
CA SER A 145 -4.63 -6.49 9.25
C SER A 145 -4.35 -5.18 8.49
N SER A 146 -3.32 -5.15 7.65
CA SER A 146 -3.00 -3.98 6.83
C SER A 146 -4.12 -3.61 5.84
N ALA A 147 -4.75 -4.60 5.19
CA ALA A 147 -5.82 -4.36 4.24
C ALA A 147 -7.10 -3.88 4.95
N ILE A 148 -7.39 -4.43 6.13
CA ILE A 148 -8.52 -3.99 6.96
C ILE A 148 -8.32 -2.54 7.40
N ILE A 149 -7.11 -2.18 7.88
CA ILE A 149 -6.78 -0.79 8.25
C ILE A 149 -6.93 0.14 7.04
N LEU A 150 -6.38 -0.23 5.88
CA LEU A 150 -6.45 0.60 4.68
C LEU A 150 -7.88 0.78 4.13
N ARG A 151 -8.76 -0.20 4.31
CA ARG A 151 -10.18 -0.08 3.96
C ARG A 151 -10.93 0.80 4.97
N GLY A 152 -10.64 0.61 6.25
CA GLY A 152 -11.42 1.19 7.32
C GLY A 152 -11.09 2.62 7.66
N TYR A 153 -9.87 3.02 7.45
CA TYR A 153 -9.38 4.34 7.81
C TYR A 153 -9.00 5.19 6.58
N GLY A 154 -9.23 4.69 5.35
CA GLY A 154 -9.00 5.41 4.09
C GLY A 154 -10.06 6.49 3.79
N ASP A 155 -10.01 7.02 2.55
CA ASP A 155 -10.58 8.30 2.08
C ASP A 155 -12.05 8.64 2.41
N ASN A 156 -12.87 7.72 2.92
CA ASN A 156 -14.27 7.98 3.25
C ASN A 156 -14.75 7.36 4.56
N GLY A 157 -13.87 6.87 5.42
CA GLY A 157 -14.49 6.07 6.38
C GLY A 157 -13.85 5.84 7.71
N TYR A 158 -14.64 6.16 8.64
CA TYR A 158 -14.71 5.38 9.86
C TYR A 158 -15.51 4.12 9.53
N HIS A 159 -15.03 2.95 9.92
CA HIS A 159 -15.82 1.73 9.87
C HIS A 159 -17.14 1.94 10.62
N ASP A 160 -18.20 1.35 10.08
CA ASP A 160 -19.49 1.22 10.79
C ASP A 160 -19.34 0.39 12.09
N GLN A 161 -18.22 -0.30 12.25
CA GLN A 161 -17.88 -1.04 13.47
C GLN A 161 -16.49 -0.66 13.99
N PRO A 162 -16.32 -0.51 15.32
CA PRO A 162 -15.04 -0.20 15.93
C PRO A 162 -14.04 -1.33 15.68
N ILE A 163 -12.87 -0.96 15.18
CA ILE A 163 -11.73 -1.89 15.07
C ILE A 163 -10.91 -1.73 16.35
N ASN A 164 -10.67 -2.83 17.04
CA ASN A 164 -9.71 -2.85 18.15
C ASN A 164 -8.30 -2.63 17.59
N LEU A 165 -7.63 -1.58 18.03
CA LEU A 165 -6.28 -1.22 17.62
C LEU A 165 -5.27 -1.46 18.74
N PRO A 166 -4.10 -2.00 18.45
CA PRO A 166 -3.62 -2.52 17.16
C PRO A 166 -4.39 -3.74 16.68
N LEU A 167 -4.64 -3.85 15.39
CA LEU A 167 -5.39 -4.96 14.81
C LEU A 167 -4.48 -6.15 14.51
N TYR A 168 -4.73 -7.27 15.15
CA TYR A 168 -4.04 -8.55 14.90
C TYR A 168 -4.80 -9.41 13.89
N THR A 169 -4.08 -10.09 13.00
CA THR A 169 -4.59 -11.17 12.13
C THR A 169 -3.53 -12.25 11.96
N ALA A 170 -3.98 -13.51 11.91
CA ALA A 170 -3.14 -14.68 11.63
C ALA A 170 -3.68 -15.44 10.42
N GLY A 171 -2.78 -15.93 9.56
CA GLY A 171 -3.14 -16.79 8.43
C GLY A 171 -3.91 -16.10 7.29
N ALA A 172 -4.18 -14.80 7.35
CA ALA A 172 -5.10 -14.10 6.44
C ALA A 172 -4.55 -13.90 5.01
N SER A 173 -3.25 -13.62 4.86
CA SER A 173 -2.59 -13.50 3.55
C SER A 173 -1.65 -14.66 3.25
N ASP A 174 -1.16 -15.30 4.30
CA ASP A 174 -0.20 -16.39 4.26
C ASP A 174 -0.49 -17.26 5.49
N PRO A 175 -0.80 -18.57 5.33
CA PRO A 175 -1.19 -19.45 6.44
C PRO A 175 -0.16 -19.53 7.58
N PHE A 176 1.11 -19.21 7.29
CA PHE A 176 2.21 -19.29 8.24
C PHE A 176 2.62 -17.94 8.84
N ALA A 177 1.95 -16.86 8.46
CA ALA A 177 2.28 -15.51 8.89
C ALA A 177 1.15 -14.83 9.66
N SER A 178 1.54 -14.09 10.71
CA SER A 178 0.66 -13.18 11.44
C SER A 178 1.09 -11.74 11.22
N SER A 179 0.19 -10.80 11.45
CA SER A 179 0.48 -9.38 11.40
C SER A 179 -0.33 -8.56 12.40
N VAL A 180 0.28 -7.47 12.87
CA VAL A 180 -0.34 -6.45 13.71
C VAL A 180 -0.29 -5.11 12.98
N ALA A 181 -1.40 -4.39 12.89
CA ALA A 181 -1.45 -3.15 12.13
C ALA A 181 -2.08 -1.98 12.89
N MET A 182 -1.57 -0.77 12.60
CA MET A 182 -2.07 0.52 13.07
C MET A 182 -2.21 1.49 11.91
N PRO A 183 -3.22 2.38 11.89
CA PRO A 183 -3.28 3.47 10.93
C PRO A 183 -2.21 4.52 11.21
N VAL A 184 -1.64 5.12 10.16
CA VAL A 184 -0.75 6.28 10.25
C VAL A 184 -1.33 7.38 9.39
N TYR A 185 -1.43 8.58 9.93
CA TYR A 185 -1.99 9.75 9.27
C TYR A 185 -0.94 10.79 8.94
N ARG A 186 -1.23 11.58 7.93
CA ARG A 186 -0.46 12.76 7.52
C ARG A 186 -1.37 14.00 7.45
N ASP A 187 -0.85 15.10 6.91
CA ASP A 187 -1.52 16.39 6.76
C ASP A 187 -3.01 16.30 6.46
N ALA A 188 -3.78 17.24 7.02
CA ALA A 188 -5.23 17.35 6.87
C ALA A 188 -6.02 16.09 7.27
N GLY A 189 -5.41 15.17 8.03
CA GLY A 189 -6.07 13.94 8.48
C GLY A 189 -6.18 12.85 7.43
N GLN A 190 -5.39 12.93 6.37
CA GLN A 190 -5.31 11.88 5.36
C GLN A 190 -4.58 10.66 5.91
N LEU A 191 -5.11 9.47 5.61
CA LEU A 191 -4.40 8.22 5.89
C LEU A 191 -3.15 8.14 5.01
N LEU A 192 -1.96 8.10 5.63
CA LEU A 192 -0.73 7.75 4.92
C LEU A 192 -0.77 6.27 4.53
N GLY A 193 -1.06 5.42 5.50
CA GLY A 193 -1.04 3.98 5.31
C GLY A 193 -1.23 3.19 6.59
N ALA A 194 -0.96 1.90 6.52
CA ALA A 194 -0.95 0.99 7.64
C ALA A 194 0.50 0.68 8.07
N LEU A 195 0.85 1.00 9.31
CA LEU A 195 2.05 0.52 9.98
C LEU A 195 1.80 -0.93 10.38
N VAL A 196 2.70 -1.84 10.03
CA VAL A 196 2.53 -3.28 10.19
C VAL A 196 3.77 -3.91 10.80
N LEU A 197 3.59 -4.71 11.85
CA LEU A 197 4.52 -5.77 12.24
C LEU A 197 4.08 -7.08 11.61
N ALA A 198 5.01 -7.87 11.08
CA ALA A 198 4.71 -9.17 10.49
C ALA A 198 5.78 -10.20 10.86
N GLY A 199 5.34 -11.38 11.25
CA GLY A 199 6.21 -12.49 11.63
C GLY A 199 5.54 -13.84 11.42
N PRO A 200 6.28 -14.96 11.62
CA PRO A 200 5.69 -16.30 11.62
C PRO A 200 4.64 -16.46 12.72
N CYS A 201 3.53 -17.19 12.46
CA CYS A 201 2.44 -17.39 13.41
C CYS A 201 2.89 -18.00 14.76
N ASN A 202 3.95 -18.79 14.76
CA ASN A 202 4.50 -19.41 15.97
C ASN A 202 5.33 -18.46 16.85
N ARG A 203 5.70 -17.27 16.35
CA ARG A 203 6.45 -16.25 17.09
C ARG A 203 5.62 -14.99 17.31
N LEU A 204 4.95 -14.50 16.30
CA LEU A 204 4.00 -13.39 16.41
C LEU A 204 2.60 -13.97 16.70
N THR A 205 2.40 -14.48 17.93
CA THR A 205 1.11 -14.94 18.44
C THR A 205 0.24 -13.76 18.87
N GLU A 206 -1.01 -13.99 19.24
CA GLU A 206 -1.90 -12.95 19.76
C GLU A 206 -1.36 -12.34 21.07
N GLU A 207 -0.81 -13.17 21.95
CA GLU A 207 -0.18 -12.72 23.19
C GLU A 207 1.07 -11.87 22.94
N ALA A 208 1.91 -12.25 21.95
CA ALA A 208 3.05 -11.45 21.56
C ALA A 208 2.59 -10.12 20.94
N ALA A 209 1.54 -10.13 20.12
CA ALA A 209 0.94 -8.94 19.54
C ALA A 209 0.43 -7.97 20.63
N GLU A 210 -0.16 -8.48 21.69
CA GLU A 210 -0.60 -7.68 22.84
C GLU A 210 0.60 -7.03 23.56
N GLN A 211 1.69 -7.77 23.77
CA GLN A 211 2.93 -7.23 24.35
C GLN A 211 3.54 -6.10 23.49
N TYR A 212 3.38 -6.15 22.17
CA TYR A 212 3.87 -5.12 21.26
C TYR A 212 2.90 -3.95 21.04
N SER A 213 1.71 -3.98 21.66
CA SER A 213 0.66 -2.98 21.45
C SER A 213 1.11 -1.55 21.75
N ASP A 214 1.82 -1.35 22.87
CA ASP A 214 2.30 -0.03 23.27
C ASP A 214 3.39 0.49 22.32
N ALA A 215 4.29 -0.37 21.87
CA ALA A 215 5.31 -0.03 20.88
C ALA A 215 4.67 0.38 19.55
N MET A 216 3.67 -0.39 19.09
CA MET A 216 2.92 -0.08 17.86
C MET A 216 2.14 1.24 17.95
N ARG A 217 1.45 1.49 19.07
CA ARG A 217 0.72 2.74 19.31
C ARG A 217 1.67 3.94 19.33
N SER A 218 2.78 3.82 20.06
CA SER A 218 3.79 4.89 20.17
C SER A 218 4.43 5.20 18.82
N ALA A 219 4.77 4.17 18.04
CA ALA A 219 5.34 4.33 16.71
C ALA A 219 4.35 5.01 15.74
N ALA A 220 3.10 4.56 15.70
CA ALA A 220 2.06 5.13 14.84
C ALA A 220 1.72 6.58 15.21
N LEU A 221 1.64 6.89 16.52
CA LEU A 221 1.48 8.26 17.01
C LEU A 221 2.64 9.17 16.61
N ARG A 222 3.88 8.70 16.81
CA ARG A 222 5.08 9.45 16.46
C ARG A 222 5.13 9.75 14.97
N LEU A 223 4.88 8.78 14.11
CA LEU A 223 4.80 8.98 12.66
C LEU A 223 3.69 9.97 12.30
N SER A 224 2.49 9.79 12.83
CA SER A 224 1.37 10.69 12.55
C SER A 224 1.65 12.12 13.00
N ARG A 225 2.30 12.30 14.16
CA ARG A 225 2.71 13.63 14.66
C ARG A 225 3.74 14.28 13.74
N GLN A 226 4.80 13.54 13.36
CA GLN A 226 5.86 14.06 12.49
C GLN A 226 5.36 14.43 11.09
N LEU A 227 4.27 13.80 10.65
CA LEU A 227 3.65 13.99 9.34
C LEU A 227 2.40 14.89 9.37
N GLY A 228 2.12 15.54 10.51
CA GLY A 228 1.01 16.50 10.65
C GLY A 228 -0.37 15.87 10.87
N GLY A 229 -0.46 14.54 11.06
CA GLY A 229 -1.70 13.78 11.20
C GLY A 229 -2.11 13.40 12.63
N GLU A 230 -1.46 13.95 13.67
CA GLU A 230 -1.68 13.56 15.09
C GLU A 230 -3.16 13.60 15.51
N ALA A 231 -3.85 14.68 15.19
CA ALA A 231 -5.26 14.85 15.58
C ALA A 231 -6.18 13.79 14.96
N ALA A 232 -5.90 13.33 13.73
CA ALA A 232 -6.62 12.27 13.08
C ALA A 232 -6.32 10.90 13.72
N PHE A 233 -5.06 10.65 14.06
CA PHE A 233 -4.66 9.45 14.78
C PHE A 233 -5.35 9.33 16.13
N LEU A 234 -5.37 10.40 16.93
CA LEU A 234 -6.02 10.39 18.24
C LEU A 234 -7.55 10.16 18.11
N ARG A 235 -8.19 10.70 17.07
CA ARG A 235 -9.60 10.39 16.78
C ARG A 235 -9.82 8.93 16.41
N ALA A 236 -8.91 8.32 15.65
CA ALA A 236 -9.00 6.92 15.25
C ALA A 236 -8.91 5.94 16.41
N LEU A 237 -8.32 6.34 17.53
CA LEU A 237 -8.25 5.54 18.75
C LEU A 237 -9.52 5.65 19.62
N GLN A 238 -10.38 6.63 19.35
CA GLN A 238 -11.63 6.77 20.10
C GLN A 238 -12.69 5.80 19.57
N PRO A 239 -13.49 5.18 20.44
CA PRO A 239 -14.63 4.40 19.96
C PRO A 239 -15.58 5.33 19.17
N PRO A 240 -16.24 4.84 18.11
CA PRO A 240 -17.18 5.66 17.35
C PRO A 240 -18.26 6.20 18.28
N THR A 241 -18.38 7.53 18.33
CA THR A 241 -19.44 8.20 19.08
C THR A 241 -20.76 7.78 18.45
N SER A 242 -21.62 7.09 19.21
CA SER A 242 -22.92 6.67 18.70
C SER A 242 -23.71 7.91 18.24
N GLN A 243 -23.98 8.02 16.95
CA GLN A 243 -24.85 9.04 16.36
C GLN A 243 -26.33 8.83 16.78
N ARG A 244 -26.60 8.61 18.05
CA ARG A 244 -27.98 8.50 18.56
C ARG A 244 -28.56 9.77 19.15
N ASP A 245 -27.78 10.84 19.33
CA ASP A 245 -28.24 12.04 20.04
C ASP A 245 -28.59 13.25 19.14
N ALA A 246 -28.60 13.09 17.81
CA ALA A 246 -28.91 14.19 16.91
C ALA A 246 -30.38 14.22 16.40
N ARG A 247 -31.29 13.40 16.94
CA ARG A 247 -32.71 13.36 16.52
C ARG A 247 -33.73 13.68 17.62
N SER A 248 -33.34 14.32 18.71
CA SER A 248 -34.30 14.68 19.76
C SER A 248 -34.23 16.15 20.16
N ILE A 249 -34.18 17.08 19.22
CA ILE A 249 -34.52 18.48 19.48
C ILE A 249 -35.36 18.95 18.31
N ASN A 250 -36.66 18.66 18.39
CA ASN A 250 -37.70 19.47 17.77
C ASN A 250 -38.89 19.49 18.73
N PRO A 251 -39.10 20.52 19.54
CA PRO A 251 -40.37 20.77 20.19
C PRO A 251 -41.22 21.63 19.31
N THR A 252 -42.40 21.10 19.02
CA THR A 252 -43.68 21.81 18.67
C THR A 252 -43.59 23.19 18.08
#